data_804feb2857bceece823c54da85b754d1
#
_entry.id   804feb2857bceece823c54da85b754d1
#
_cell.length_a   1.000
_cell.length_b   1.000
_cell.length_c   1.000
_cell.angle_alpha   90.00
_cell.angle_beta   90.00
_cell.angle_gamma   90.00
#
_symmetry.space_group_name_H-M   'P 1'
#
loop_
_entity.id
_entity.type
_entity.pdbx_description
1 polymer ?
#
loop_
_entity_poly.entity_id
_entity_poly.type
_entity_poly.pdbx_seq_one_letter_code
_entity_poly.pdbx_strand_id
1 'polypeptide(L)'
;MNITVDDIFAQRPISVKFSEMKRCGQCPPGGGFCSACGGTGIINEQKSIKVKLPPELKDGQKIRVKGEGKADEYGNKGDLYLIVHISDSEYQADGYDLTKEVEITPSEAVLGAKKEIKTLHGMITIKIPPLTSTGQMLRLKGLGLPKKGGGFGNLNAKVKIVIPKNLSQKQIDLYKQIQELG
;
A
#
# COMPACT_ATOMS: atom_id res chain seq x y z
N MET A 1 10.71 -3.64 -3.10
CA MET A 1 10.34 -2.20 -3.02
C MET A 1 8.99 -2.11 -2.36
N ASN A 2 8.89 -1.37 -1.25
CA ASN A 2 7.62 -1.21 -0.54
C ASN A 2 6.91 0.05 -1.06
N ILE A 3 5.61 -0.08 -1.32
CA ILE A 3 4.74 1.00 -1.77
C ILE A 3 3.42 0.94 -1.00
N THR A 4 2.73 2.07 -0.96
CA THR A 4 1.39 2.18 -0.37
C THR A 4 0.30 2.19 -1.45
N VAL A 5 -0.94 1.99 -1.04
CA VAL A 5 -2.10 2.12 -1.93
C VAL A 5 -2.26 3.56 -2.42
N ASP A 6 -1.91 4.55 -1.58
CA ASP A 6 -1.87 5.97 -1.96
C ASP A 6 -0.90 6.25 -3.11
N ASP A 7 0.27 5.61 -3.12
CA ASP A 7 1.25 5.76 -4.21
C ASP A 7 0.70 5.27 -5.55
N ILE A 8 -0.03 4.14 -5.52
CA ILE A 8 -0.68 3.58 -6.71
C ILE A 8 -1.82 4.51 -7.16
N PHE A 9 -2.63 5.00 -6.23
CA PHE A 9 -3.75 5.90 -6.51
C PHE A 9 -3.29 7.22 -7.12
N ALA A 10 -2.24 7.83 -6.55
CA ALA A 10 -1.69 9.10 -7.01
C ALA A 10 -0.94 9.00 -8.34
N GLN A 11 -0.61 7.77 -8.80
CA GLN A 11 0.16 7.50 -10.02
C GLN A 11 1.47 8.30 -10.11
N ARG A 12 2.05 8.66 -8.97
CA ARG A 12 3.28 9.43 -8.90
C ARG A 12 4.49 8.54 -9.18
N PRO A 13 5.51 9.05 -9.90
CA PRO A 13 6.77 8.32 -10.03
C PRO A 13 7.43 8.17 -8.67
N ILE A 14 7.80 6.93 -8.31
CA ILE A 14 8.52 6.64 -7.07
C ILE A 14 10.02 6.61 -7.35
N SER A 15 10.81 7.24 -6.48
CA SER A 15 12.26 7.18 -6.53
C SER A 15 12.76 5.93 -5.82
N VAL A 16 13.34 5.01 -6.57
CA VAL A 16 13.96 3.80 -6.03
C VAL A 16 15.48 4.00 -5.98
N LYS A 17 16.05 3.88 -4.79
CA LYS A 17 17.50 3.96 -4.57
C LYS A 17 18.05 2.55 -4.46
N PHE A 18 19.15 2.29 -5.16
CA PHE A 18 19.89 1.04 -5.08
C PHE A 18 21.38 1.27 -5.29
N SER A 19 22.20 0.33 -4.86
CA SER A 19 23.64 0.38 -5.04
C SER A 19 24.05 -0.42 -6.27
N GLU A 20 24.80 0.20 -7.17
CA GLU A 20 25.38 -0.45 -8.35
C GLU A 20 26.89 -0.58 -8.14
N MET A 21 27.44 -1.78 -8.33
CA MET A 21 28.87 -1.99 -8.33
C MET A 21 29.46 -1.58 -9.68
N LYS A 22 30.39 -0.64 -9.67
CA LYS A 22 31.10 -0.18 -10.86
C LYS A 22 32.60 -0.40 -10.73
N ARG A 23 33.29 -0.51 -11.86
CA ARG A 23 34.75 -0.47 -11.88
C ARG A 23 35.24 0.88 -11.37
N CYS A 24 36.20 0.87 -10.50
CA CYS A 24 36.83 2.07 -9.99
C CYS A 24 37.63 2.76 -11.09
N GLY A 25 37.22 3.97 -11.48
CA GLY A 25 37.94 4.77 -12.50
C GLY A 25 39.20 5.48 -11.96
N GLN A 26 39.50 5.37 -10.66
CA GLN A 26 40.64 6.02 -10.01
C GLN A 26 41.79 5.05 -9.72
N CYS A 27 41.70 3.80 -10.16
CA CYS A 27 42.78 2.83 -9.99
C CYS A 27 44.02 3.24 -10.83
N PRO A 28 45.23 3.21 -10.25
CA PRO A 28 46.44 3.52 -11.01
C PRO A 28 46.67 2.50 -12.12
N PRO A 29 47.16 2.90 -13.29
CA PRO A 29 47.55 1.99 -14.35
C PRO A 29 48.68 1.11 -13.87
N GLY A 30 48.51 -0.24 -13.97
CA GLY A 30 49.49 -1.23 -13.49
C GLY A 30 49.16 -1.89 -12.14
N GLY A 31 48.02 -1.53 -11.51
CA GLY A 31 47.60 -2.07 -10.22
C GLY A 31 48.25 -1.33 -9.03
N GLY A 32 47.81 -1.68 -7.83
CA GLY A 32 48.27 -1.09 -6.60
C GLY A 32 47.16 -0.60 -5.70
N PHE A 33 47.52 -0.06 -4.55
CA PHE A 33 46.56 0.46 -3.59
C PHE A 33 45.83 1.72 -4.17
N CYS A 34 44.52 1.68 -4.17
CA CYS A 34 43.67 2.79 -4.57
C CYS A 34 42.82 3.25 -3.38
N SER A 35 42.95 4.48 -2.94
CA SER A 35 42.21 5.03 -1.79
C SER A 35 40.68 5.02 -1.98
N ALA A 36 40.21 5.10 -3.23
CA ALA A 36 38.77 5.10 -3.55
C ALA A 36 38.12 3.73 -3.42
N CYS A 37 38.82 2.64 -3.74
CA CYS A 37 38.28 1.27 -3.69
C CYS A 37 38.99 0.35 -2.71
N GLY A 38 40.02 0.81 -2.01
CA GLY A 38 40.84 0.00 -1.11
C GLY A 38 41.60 -1.15 -1.79
N GLY A 39 41.89 -1.04 -3.11
CA GLY A 39 42.54 -2.07 -3.90
C GLY A 39 41.61 -3.09 -4.53
N THR A 40 40.28 -3.02 -4.30
CA THR A 40 39.28 -3.98 -4.83
C THR A 40 38.97 -3.78 -6.32
N GLY A 41 39.33 -2.64 -6.88
CA GLY A 41 38.98 -2.28 -8.27
C GLY A 41 37.48 -2.00 -8.49
N ILE A 42 36.65 -2.07 -7.47
CA ILE A 42 35.19 -1.90 -7.53
C ILE A 42 34.76 -0.88 -6.49
N ILE A 43 33.79 -0.02 -6.87
CA ILE A 43 33.14 0.93 -5.98
C ILE A 43 31.63 0.75 -6.01
N ASN A 44 30.97 0.97 -4.88
CA ASN A 44 29.53 1.01 -4.77
C ASN A 44 29.03 2.44 -5.04
N GLU A 45 28.30 2.62 -6.13
CA GLU A 45 27.65 3.90 -6.45
C GLU A 45 26.17 3.84 -6.09
N GLN A 46 25.70 4.84 -5.35
CA GLN A 46 24.27 4.99 -5.05
C GLN A 46 23.57 5.58 -6.29
N LYS A 47 22.60 4.85 -6.81
CA LYS A 47 21.79 5.25 -7.95
C LYS A 47 20.33 5.42 -7.56
N SER A 48 19.66 6.41 -8.13
CA SER A 48 18.25 6.66 -7.94
C SER A 48 17.54 6.72 -9.29
N ILE A 49 16.52 5.93 -9.46
CA ILE A 49 15.67 5.92 -10.66
C ILE A 49 14.24 6.25 -10.30
N LYS A 50 13.54 6.95 -11.22
CA LYS A 50 12.11 7.22 -11.08
C LYS A 50 11.32 6.16 -11.84
N VAL A 51 10.48 5.44 -11.12
CA VAL A 51 9.65 4.35 -11.66
C VAL A 51 8.19 4.78 -11.60
N LYS A 52 7.50 4.74 -12.74
CA LYS A 52 6.04 4.93 -12.80
C LYS A 52 5.36 3.62 -12.42
N LEU A 53 4.39 3.70 -11.51
CA LEU A 53 3.59 2.56 -11.10
C LEU A 53 2.42 2.36 -12.07
N PRO A 54 2.24 1.14 -12.64
CA PRO A 54 1.01 0.83 -13.35
C PRO A 54 -0.16 0.76 -12.35
N PRO A 55 -1.40 1.09 -12.78
CA PRO A 55 -2.57 1.07 -11.90
C PRO A 55 -2.99 -0.35 -11.46
N GLU A 56 -2.57 -1.39 -12.18
CA GLU A 56 -2.88 -2.80 -11.90
C GLU A 56 -1.73 -3.50 -11.18
N LEU A 57 -1.21 -2.93 -10.11
CA LEU A 57 -0.17 -3.59 -9.35
C LEU A 57 -0.76 -4.59 -8.35
N LYS A 58 -0.20 -5.81 -8.38
CA LYS A 58 -0.43 -6.83 -7.37
C LYS A 58 0.79 -6.95 -6.46
N ASP A 59 0.55 -7.34 -5.22
CA ASP A 59 1.65 -7.68 -4.34
C ASP A 59 2.51 -8.80 -4.92
N GLY A 60 3.83 -8.69 -4.76
CA GLY A 60 4.79 -9.62 -5.36
C GLY A 60 5.04 -9.44 -6.87
N GLN A 61 4.35 -8.52 -7.54
CA GLN A 61 4.54 -8.29 -8.98
C GLN A 61 5.91 -7.70 -9.29
N LYS A 62 6.51 -8.15 -10.42
CA LYS A 62 7.79 -7.65 -10.93
C LYS A 62 7.56 -6.52 -11.93
N ILE A 63 8.21 -5.38 -11.71
CA ILE A 63 8.29 -4.27 -12.66
C ILE A 63 9.65 -4.32 -13.33
N ARG A 64 9.67 -4.39 -14.67
CA ARG A 64 10.90 -4.34 -15.45
C ARG A 64 11.28 -2.88 -15.74
N VAL A 65 12.49 -2.50 -15.38
CA VAL A 65 13.08 -1.21 -15.73
C VAL A 65 14.22 -1.47 -16.71
N LYS A 66 13.98 -1.13 -17.97
CA LYS A 66 14.90 -1.43 -19.08
C LYS A 66 16.22 -0.67 -18.94
N GLY A 67 17.35 -1.38 -19.10
CA GLY A 67 18.67 -0.79 -19.14
C GLY A 67 19.20 -0.27 -17.78
N GLU A 68 18.57 -0.66 -16.67
CA GLU A 68 18.96 -0.23 -15.32
C GLU A 68 19.53 -1.41 -14.48
N GLY A 69 19.76 -2.55 -15.10
CA GLY A 69 20.40 -3.71 -14.48
C GLY A 69 21.93 -3.62 -14.52
N LYS A 70 22.60 -4.72 -14.12
CA LYS A 70 24.05 -4.82 -14.14
C LYS A 70 24.58 -4.73 -15.58
N ALA A 71 25.73 -4.05 -15.73
CA ALA A 71 26.46 -4.06 -16.98
C ALA A 71 27.23 -5.39 -17.14
N ASP A 72 27.28 -5.92 -18.36
CA ASP A 72 28.13 -7.03 -18.75
C ASP A 72 29.60 -6.58 -18.91
N GLU A 73 30.47 -7.51 -19.29
CA GLU A 73 31.89 -7.25 -19.52
C GLU A 73 32.15 -6.27 -20.68
N TYR A 74 31.20 -6.15 -21.58
CA TYR A 74 31.23 -5.25 -22.75
C TYR A 74 30.57 -3.90 -22.50
N GLY A 75 30.03 -3.68 -21.29
CA GLY A 75 29.37 -2.42 -20.92
C GLY A 75 27.89 -2.35 -21.28
N ASN A 76 27.29 -3.41 -21.83
CA ASN A 76 25.85 -3.45 -22.11
C ASN A 76 25.10 -3.64 -20.80
N LYS A 77 24.09 -2.80 -20.55
CA LYS A 77 23.27 -2.88 -19.35
C LYS A 77 22.08 -3.81 -19.54
N GLY A 78 21.93 -4.75 -18.63
CA GLY A 78 20.75 -5.58 -18.52
C GLY A 78 19.55 -4.79 -17.97
N ASP A 79 18.46 -5.48 -17.70
CA ASP A 79 17.26 -4.90 -17.10
C ASP A 79 17.23 -5.10 -15.60
N LEU A 80 16.66 -4.13 -14.89
CA LEU A 80 16.41 -4.23 -13.45
C LEU A 80 14.97 -4.70 -13.24
N TYR A 81 14.79 -5.71 -12.38
CA TYR A 81 13.48 -6.19 -11.96
C TYR A 81 13.24 -5.78 -10.51
N LEU A 82 12.20 -5.00 -10.31
CA LEU A 82 11.76 -4.55 -9.00
C LEU A 82 10.58 -5.40 -8.54
N ILE A 83 10.72 -6.10 -7.42
CA ILE A 83 9.60 -6.80 -6.78
C ILE A 83 8.86 -5.79 -5.92
N VAL A 84 7.56 -5.64 -6.19
CA VAL A 84 6.68 -4.72 -5.47
C VAL A 84 6.10 -5.41 -4.25
N HIS A 85 6.14 -4.78 -3.09
CA HIS A 85 5.40 -5.17 -1.90
C HIS A 85 4.45 -4.04 -1.53
N ILE A 86 3.15 -4.33 -1.58
CA ILE A 86 2.11 -3.38 -1.18
C ILE A 86 1.95 -3.53 0.32
N SER A 87 2.44 -2.53 1.05
CA SER A 87 2.41 -2.48 2.51
C SER A 87 1.52 -1.31 2.93
N ASP A 88 0.24 -1.60 3.16
CA ASP A 88 -0.73 -0.62 3.61
C ASP A 88 -1.46 -1.15 4.83
N SER A 89 -1.57 -0.31 5.88
CA SER A 89 -2.24 -0.68 7.12
C SER A 89 -3.77 -0.49 7.07
N GLU A 90 -4.26 0.32 6.13
CA GLU A 90 -5.67 0.68 6.04
C GLU A 90 -6.40 -0.06 4.92
N TYR A 91 -5.68 -0.42 3.83
CA TYR A 91 -6.27 -0.98 2.63
C TYR A 91 -5.64 -2.31 2.23
N GLN A 92 -6.48 -3.24 1.81
CA GLN A 92 -6.06 -4.44 1.08
C GLN A 92 -6.47 -4.28 -0.38
N ALA A 93 -5.50 -4.35 -1.29
CA ALA A 93 -5.75 -4.21 -2.72
C ALA A 93 -5.94 -5.58 -3.38
N ASP A 94 -7.00 -5.72 -4.18
CA ASP A 94 -7.24 -6.85 -5.07
C ASP A 94 -7.57 -6.32 -6.48
N GLY A 95 -6.55 -6.26 -7.31
CA GLY A 95 -6.64 -5.62 -8.62
C GLY A 95 -6.94 -4.13 -8.47
N TYR A 96 -8.09 -3.70 -8.99
CA TYR A 96 -8.56 -2.32 -8.86
C TYR A 96 -9.47 -2.08 -7.65
N ASP A 97 -9.97 -3.15 -7.04
CA ASP A 97 -10.84 -3.05 -5.89
C ASP A 97 -10.01 -2.99 -4.60
N LEU A 98 -10.53 -2.25 -3.63
CA LEU A 98 -9.93 -2.08 -2.32
C LEU A 98 -10.85 -2.65 -1.25
N THR A 99 -10.27 -3.20 -0.20
CA THR A 99 -10.98 -3.55 1.02
C THR A 99 -10.42 -2.76 2.18
N LYS A 100 -11.31 -2.14 2.97
CA LYS A 100 -10.97 -1.39 4.19
C LYS A 100 -11.86 -1.85 5.34
N GLU A 101 -11.28 -2.06 6.52
CA GLU A 101 -12.07 -2.29 7.73
C GLU A 101 -12.72 -0.98 8.20
N VAL A 102 -14.00 -1.06 8.54
CA VAL A 102 -14.77 0.02 9.11
C VAL A 102 -15.30 -0.42 10.47
N GLU A 103 -14.75 0.20 11.50
CA GLU A 103 -15.14 -0.10 12.88
C GLU A 103 -16.47 0.60 13.20
N ILE A 104 -17.41 -0.15 13.75
CA ILE A 104 -18.70 0.35 14.25
C ILE A 104 -18.96 -0.16 15.67
N THR A 105 -19.77 0.57 16.41
CA THR A 105 -20.21 0.14 17.75
C THR A 105 -21.36 -0.87 17.67
N PRO A 106 -21.62 -1.66 18.74
CA PRO A 106 -22.76 -2.57 18.77
C PRO A 106 -24.11 -1.87 18.56
N SER A 107 -24.28 -0.65 19.09
CA SER A 107 -25.48 0.13 18.90
C SER A 107 -25.67 0.57 17.44
N GLU A 108 -24.59 1.00 16.77
CA GLU A 108 -24.61 1.32 15.34
C GLU A 108 -24.91 0.09 14.48
N ALA A 109 -24.42 -1.09 14.89
CA ALA A 109 -24.68 -2.34 14.19
C ALA A 109 -26.16 -2.76 14.28
N VAL A 110 -26.78 -2.60 15.45
CA VAL A 110 -28.18 -3.01 15.68
C VAL A 110 -29.16 -1.99 15.08
N LEU A 111 -28.94 -0.70 15.32
CA LEU A 111 -29.88 0.34 14.95
C LEU A 111 -29.65 0.89 13.54
N GLY A 112 -28.50 0.58 12.94
CA GLY A 112 -28.02 1.24 11.74
C GLY A 112 -27.48 2.63 12.06
N ALA A 113 -26.63 3.16 11.16
CA ALA A 113 -26.01 4.46 11.33
C ALA A 113 -25.62 5.09 9.99
N LYS A 114 -25.38 6.40 10.01
CA LYS A 114 -24.60 7.08 8.99
C LYS A 114 -23.20 7.33 9.55
N LYS A 115 -22.17 6.86 8.87
CA LYS A 115 -20.79 6.99 9.33
C LYS A 115 -19.92 7.64 8.28
N GLU A 116 -19.12 8.61 8.69
CA GLU A 116 -18.12 9.20 7.83
C GLU A 116 -16.86 8.33 7.87
N ILE A 117 -16.34 8.01 6.70
CA ILE A 117 -15.10 7.28 6.52
C ILE A 117 -14.15 8.02 5.59
N LYS A 118 -12.86 7.97 5.91
CA LYS A 118 -11.81 8.48 5.04
C LYS A 118 -11.51 7.44 3.96
N THR A 119 -11.51 7.90 2.69
CA THR A 119 -11.13 7.08 1.54
C THR A 119 -10.04 7.77 0.74
N LEU A 120 -9.47 7.10 -0.28
CA LEU A 120 -8.53 7.72 -1.23
C LEU A 120 -9.16 8.89 -2.01
N HIS A 121 -10.48 8.89 -2.15
CA HIS A 121 -11.25 9.94 -2.83
C HIS A 121 -11.76 11.03 -1.89
N GLY A 122 -11.33 11.04 -0.62
CA GLY A 122 -11.75 11.99 0.40
C GLY A 122 -12.68 11.40 1.44
N MET A 123 -13.33 12.28 2.21
CA MET A 123 -14.30 11.89 3.23
C MET A 123 -15.66 11.59 2.58
N ILE A 124 -16.24 10.47 2.90
CA ILE A 124 -17.57 10.06 2.42
C ILE A 124 -18.43 9.58 3.59
N THR A 125 -19.74 9.77 3.45
CA THR A 125 -20.71 9.23 4.41
C THR A 125 -21.31 7.95 3.86
N ILE A 126 -21.15 6.85 4.58
CA ILE A 126 -21.78 5.57 4.28
C ILE A 126 -22.98 5.32 5.17
N LYS A 127 -23.98 4.61 4.64
CA LYS A 127 -25.14 4.16 5.40
C LYS A 127 -24.91 2.69 5.83
N ILE A 128 -24.91 2.46 7.13
CA ILE A 128 -24.86 1.14 7.73
C ILE A 128 -26.32 0.69 7.96
N PRO A 129 -26.76 -0.42 7.36
CA PRO A 129 -28.09 -0.95 7.61
C PRO A 129 -28.25 -1.38 9.07
N PRO A 130 -29.47 -1.40 9.63
CA PRO A 130 -29.70 -2.05 10.91
C PRO A 130 -29.45 -3.55 10.82
N LEU A 131 -29.12 -4.18 11.94
CA LEU A 131 -28.79 -5.61 12.07
C LEU A 131 -27.59 -6.04 11.22
N THR A 132 -26.61 -5.14 11.07
CA THR A 132 -25.37 -5.40 10.37
C THR A 132 -24.43 -6.26 11.23
N SER A 133 -23.93 -7.35 10.66
CA SER A 133 -23.00 -8.28 11.34
C SER A 133 -21.54 -7.94 11.06
N THR A 134 -20.64 -8.37 11.96
CA THR A 134 -19.20 -8.32 11.73
C THR A 134 -18.83 -9.14 10.49
N GLY A 135 -17.94 -8.60 9.66
CA GLY A 135 -17.51 -9.23 8.41
C GLY A 135 -18.40 -8.91 7.21
N GLN A 136 -19.55 -8.28 7.41
CA GLN A 136 -20.42 -7.87 6.31
C GLN A 136 -19.71 -6.84 5.42
N MET A 137 -19.84 -7.01 4.10
CA MET A 137 -19.19 -6.17 3.11
C MET A 137 -20.19 -5.15 2.54
N LEU A 138 -19.88 -3.87 2.68
CA LEU A 138 -20.63 -2.78 2.07
C LEU A 138 -19.86 -2.29 0.84
N ARG A 139 -20.39 -2.53 -0.35
CA ARG A 139 -19.72 -2.17 -1.62
C ARG A 139 -19.98 -0.72 -1.99
N LEU A 140 -18.94 0.05 -2.09
CA LEU A 140 -18.94 1.46 -2.47
C LEU A 140 -18.36 1.57 -3.89
N LYS A 141 -19.23 1.81 -4.86
CA LYS A 141 -18.86 1.82 -6.28
C LYS A 141 -17.98 3.02 -6.63
N GLY A 142 -16.94 2.77 -7.44
CA GLY A 142 -16.09 3.84 -7.98
C GLY A 142 -15.12 4.48 -6.98
N LEU A 143 -14.86 3.87 -5.83
CA LEU A 143 -13.98 4.39 -4.78
C LEU A 143 -12.71 3.54 -4.57
N GLY A 144 -12.40 2.68 -5.53
CA GLY A 144 -11.16 1.90 -5.58
C GLY A 144 -10.05 2.60 -6.35
N LEU A 145 -9.11 1.80 -6.87
CA LEU A 145 -7.98 2.27 -7.67
C LEU A 145 -8.38 2.63 -9.10
N PRO A 146 -7.63 3.53 -9.76
CA PRO A 146 -7.90 3.92 -11.14
C PRO A 146 -7.69 2.76 -12.11
N LYS A 147 -8.58 2.62 -13.11
CA LYS A 147 -8.51 1.59 -14.15
C LYS A 147 -7.82 2.11 -15.41
N LYS A 148 -7.16 1.23 -16.17
CA LYS A 148 -6.52 1.56 -17.45
C LYS A 148 -7.47 2.19 -18.50
N GLY A 149 -8.73 1.77 -18.51
CA GLY A 149 -9.75 2.24 -19.46
C GLY A 149 -10.56 3.44 -18.97
N GLY A 150 -10.16 4.04 -17.87
CA GLY A 150 -10.91 5.11 -17.20
C GLY A 150 -11.84 4.58 -16.11
N GLY A 151 -12.25 5.49 -15.22
CA GLY A 151 -13.02 5.14 -14.02
C GLY A 151 -12.18 4.49 -12.92
N PHE A 152 -12.87 3.98 -11.90
CA PHE A 152 -12.25 3.42 -10.70
C PHE A 152 -12.84 2.05 -10.37
N GLY A 153 -12.10 1.26 -9.60
CA GLY A 153 -12.60 0.06 -8.94
C GLY A 153 -13.59 0.40 -7.83
N ASN A 154 -13.88 -0.56 -6.98
CA ASN A 154 -14.79 -0.36 -5.85
C ASN A 154 -14.01 -0.36 -4.54
N LEU A 155 -14.58 0.25 -3.52
CA LEU A 155 -14.12 0.09 -2.15
C LEU A 155 -15.13 -0.80 -1.41
N ASN A 156 -14.65 -1.92 -0.89
CA ASN A 156 -15.41 -2.84 -0.05
C ASN A 156 -15.14 -2.46 1.42
N ALA A 157 -16.12 -1.84 2.06
CA ALA A 157 -16.06 -1.53 3.49
C ALA A 157 -16.45 -2.79 4.28
N LYS A 158 -15.47 -3.45 4.89
CA LYS A 158 -15.67 -4.64 5.74
C LYS A 158 -15.99 -4.19 7.15
N VAL A 159 -17.20 -4.45 7.59
CA VAL A 159 -17.68 -4.04 8.91
C VAL A 159 -16.99 -4.86 10.01
N LYS A 160 -16.51 -4.15 11.04
CA LYS A 160 -15.95 -4.72 12.25
C LYS A 160 -16.63 -4.10 13.47
N ILE A 161 -17.35 -4.90 14.22
CA ILE A 161 -17.99 -4.41 15.45
C ILE A 161 -16.92 -4.37 16.54
N VAL A 162 -16.75 -3.20 17.15
CA VAL A 162 -15.80 -2.96 18.23
C VAL A 162 -16.51 -2.40 19.44
N ILE A 163 -16.14 -2.87 20.62
CA ILE A 163 -16.66 -2.34 21.87
C ILE A 163 -15.89 -1.07 22.23
N PRO A 164 -16.57 0.07 22.45
CA PRO A 164 -15.90 1.29 22.89
C PRO A 164 -15.17 1.07 24.23
N LYS A 165 -13.93 1.57 24.31
CA LYS A 165 -13.12 1.42 25.54
C LYS A 165 -13.65 2.24 26.70
N ASN A 166 -14.32 3.36 26.41
CA ASN A 166 -14.84 4.29 27.41
C ASN A 166 -16.37 4.28 27.34
N LEU A 167 -17.00 3.49 28.19
CA LEU A 167 -18.45 3.47 28.37
C LEU A 167 -18.82 4.25 29.63
N SER A 168 -19.84 5.09 29.55
CA SER A 168 -20.44 5.72 30.74
C SER A 168 -21.20 4.69 31.57
N GLN A 169 -21.37 4.98 32.87
CA GLN A 169 -22.13 4.09 33.76
C GLN A 169 -23.54 3.81 33.21
N LYS A 170 -24.20 4.82 32.68
CA LYS A 170 -25.53 4.68 32.04
C LYS A 170 -25.53 3.71 30.86
N GLN A 171 -24.49 3.73 30.03
CA GLN A 171 -24.37 2.79 28.92
C GLN A 171 -24.16 1.35 29.41
N ILE A 172 -23.33 1.16 30.44
CA ILE A 172 -23.11 -0.15 31.05
C ILE A 172 -24.43 -0.70 31.61
N ASP A 173 -25.21 0.14 32.31
CA ASP A 173 -26.48 -0.28 32.89
C ASP A 173 -27.51 -0.67 31.81
N LEU A 174 -27.53 0.04 30.66
CA LEU A 174 -28.34 -0.36 29.50
C LEU A 174 -27.91 -1.72 28.92
N TYR A 175 -26.60 -1.97 28.83
CA TYR A 175 -26.11 -3.30 28.39
C TYR A 175 -26.47 -4.42 29.34
N LYS A 176 -26.51 -4.19 30.67
CA LYS A 176 -27.01 -5.15 31.66
C LYS A 176 -28.48 -5.48 31.43
N GLN A 177 -29.33 -4.46 31.20
CA GLN A 177 -30.73 -4.67 30.89
C GLN A 177 -30.92 -5.48 29.61
N ILE A 178 -30.12 -5.22 28.56
CA ILE A 178 -30.13 -6.04 27.32
C ILE A 178 -29.75 -7.50 27.61
N GLN A 179 -28.75 -7.73 28.47
CA GLN A 179 -28.34 -9.07 28.87
C GLN A 179 -29.42 -9.83 29.62
N GLU A 180 -30.25 -9.15 30.44
CA GLU A 180 -31.36 -9.75 31.17
C GLU A 180 -32.55 -10.13 30.26
N LEU A 181 -32.65 -9.51 29.07
CA LEU A 181 -33.72 -9.77 28.09
C LEU A 181 -33.41 -10.91 27.11
N GLY A 182 -32.18 -11.37 27.05
CA GLY A 182 -31.73 -12.37 26.10
C GLY A 182 -31.06 -13.56 26.69
#